data_7abdf3b42842877b0aef1579ae8b653d
#
_entry.id   7abdf3b42842877b0aef1579ae8b653d
#
_cell.length_a   1.000
_cell.length_b   1.000
_cell.length_c   1.000
_cell.angle_alpha   90.00
_cell.angle_beta   90.00
_cell.angle_gamma   90.00
#
_symmetry.space_group_name_H-M   'P 1'
#
loop_
_entity.id
_entity.type
_entity.pdbx_description
1 polymer ?
#
loop_
_entity_poly.entity_id
_entity_poly.type
_entity_poly.pdbx_seq_one_letter_code
_entity_poly.pdbx_strand_id
1 'polypeptide(L)'
;MNNGCNRWKAITRLHLVLSATLILILSFSFVDSQLIANAAEMPEIQQRGYLNIAVKNNLRPLGFTDVSGKLQGLEIDLAVKLSQDLLGKENAVKLKPVANSDRMTVVLNNQVDLTIARVTATSSRARLVSFSVPYYFDGTVLLTKDASAQRLVDFARRKIAVLKKSSTIAEVKYYIPTAELVGVNSYEEARSLLEKNNCDAFAADASVLSGWVQQYSGYRLLSTKLSTQPLSVVMPKGLQYDELRQRVNEAIARYIVQGWLKERAMYWRLQ
;
A
#
# COMPACT_ATOMS: atom_id res chain seq x y z
N MET A 1 15.94 76.43 35.49
CA MET A 1 16.88 75.50 34.85
C MET A 1 16.40 74.10 35.23
N ASN A 2 15.49 73.44 34.47
CA ASN A 2 15.17 72.05 34.66
C ASN A 2 14.23 71.43 33.53
N ASN A 3 14.39 71.88 32.29
CA ASN A 3 13.54 71.38 31.18
C ASN A 3 14.28 70.44 30.15
N GLY A 4 15.58 70.21 30.37
CA GLY A 4 16.38 69.39 29.41
C GLY A 4 16.35 67.89 29.65
N CYS A 5 16.15 67.46 30.89
CA CYS A 5 16.30 66.03 31.27
C CYS A 5 15.09 65.18 30.91
N ASN A 6 13.89 65.71 30.76
CA ASN A 6 12.69 64.97 30.45
C ASN A 6 12.49 64.67 28.95
N ARG A 7 13.08 65.49 28.06
CA ARG A 7 13.00 65.17 26.59
C ARG A 7 13.87 64.00 26.16
N TRP A 8 15.01 63.82 26.78
CA TRP A 8 15.90 62.67 26.46
C TRP A 8 15.31 61.34 26.90
N LYS A 9 14.66 61.30 28.06
CA LYS A 9 14.00 60.09 28.54
C LYS A 9 12.79 59.69 27.69
N ALA A 10 12.10 60.67 27.08
CA ALA A 10 10.97 60.34 26.15
C ALA A 10 11.45 59.79 24.79
N ILE A 11 12.56 60.31 24.26
CA ILE A 11 13.13 59.86 22.98
C ILE A 11 13.71 58.45 23.10
N THR A 12 14.42 58.13 24.19
CA THR A 12 14.96 56.76 24.42
C THR A 12 13.84 55.73 24.66
N ARG A 13 12.73 56.09 25.31
CA ARG A 13 11.58 55.20 25.46
C ARG A 13 10.85 54.96 24.13
N LEU A 14 10.76 55.99 23.26
CA LEU A 14 10.12 55.83 21.95
C LEU A 14 10.92 54.91 21.01
N HIS A 15 12.26 55.02 21.03
CA HIS A 15 13.11 54.10 20.25
C HIS A 15 13.10 52.66 20.78
N LEU A 16 13.00 52.45 22.09
CA LEU A 16 12.89 51.10 22.68
C LEU A 16 11.56 50.44 22.38
N VAL A 17 10.46 51.22 22.34
CA VAL A 17 9.12 50.67 21.98
C VAL A 17 9.05 50.37 20.49
N LEU A 18 9.60 51.21 19.62
CA LEU A 18 9.64 50.97 18.16
C LEU A 18 10.54 49.79 17.78
N SER A 19 11.68 49.58 18.47
CA SER A 19 12.52 48.43 18.24
C SER A 19 11.90 47.10 18.75
N ALA A 20 11.17 47.12 19.87
CA ALA A 20 10.48 45.97 20.41
C ALA A 20 9.29 45.53 19.52
N THR A 21 8.53 46.50 18.96
CA THR A 21 7.43 46.18 18.01
C THR A 21 7.94 45.66 16.67
N LEU A 22 9.08 46.16 16.17
CA LEU A 22 9.68 45.66 14.93
C LEU A 22 10.22 44.25 15.08
N ILE A 23 10.80 43.91 16.24
CA ILE A 23 11.25 42.53 16.53
C ILE A 23 10.05 41.60 16.70
N LEU A 24 8.93 42.04 17.26
CA LEU A 24 7.71 41.23 17.39
C LEU A 24 7.02 40.96 16.04
N ILE A 25 7.10 41.89 15.09
CA ILE A 25 6.56 41.73 13.73
C ILE A 25 7.44 40.79 12.89
N LEU A 26 8.76 40.80 13.08
CA LEU A 26 9.70 39.92 12.40
C LEU A 26 9.67 38.48 12.94
N SER A 27 9.30 38.25 14.19
CA SER A 27 9.14 36.91 14.76
C SER A 27 7.82 36.25 14.38
N PHE A 28 6.84 36.97 13.84
CA PHE A 28 5.56 36.38 13.39
C PHE A 28 5.60 35.92 11.93
N SER A 29 6.70 36.10 11.20
CA SER A 29 6.84 35.74 9.79
C SER A 29 7.50 34.37 9.57
N PHE A 30 7.90 33.65 10.63
CA PHE A 30 8.33 32.27 10.59
C PHE A 30 7.25 31.36 11.22
N VAL A 31 6.02 31.46 10.72
CA VAL A 31 5.16 30.29 10.76
C VAL A 31 5.72 29.36 9.67
N ASP A 32 6.57 28.44 10.10
CA ASP A 32 6.88 27.25 9.34
C ASP A 32 5.52 26.68 8.90
N SER A 33 5.15 26.98 7.66
CA SER A 33 4.12 26.21 6.95
C SER A 33 4.74 24.83 6.79
N GLN A 34 4.66 24.03 7.85
CA GLN A 34 4.74 22.57 7.68
C GLN A 34 3.65 22.29 6.65
N LEU A 35 4.08 22.11 5.42
CA LEU A 35 3.27 21.55 4.36
C LEU A 35 2.77 20.20 4.89
N ILE A 36 1.62 20.26 5.59
CA ILE A 36 0.86 19.06 5.87
C ILE A 36 0.66 18.48 4.47
N ALA A 37 1.28 17.36 4.21
CA ALA A 37 1.11 16.63 2.96
C ALA A 37 -0.34 16.15 2.94
N ASN A 38 -1.23 17.03 2.47
CA ASN A 38 -2.62 16.69 2.23
C ASN A 38 -2.68 15.84 0.95
N ALA A 39 -3.55 14.85 0.93
CA ALA A 39 -3.95 14.24 -0.33
C ALA A 39 -4.45 15.38 -1.22
N ALA A 40 -3.76 15.55 -2.36
CA ALA A 40 -3.97 16.72 -3.19
C ALA A 40 -5.06 16.45 -4.23
N GLU A 41 -5.79 17.46 -4.60
CA GLU A 41 -6.65 17.45 -5.78
C GLU A 41 -5.80 17.38 -7.05
N MET A 42 -6.39 16.98 -8.17
CA MET A 42 -5.62 16.79 -9.41
C MET A 42 -4.85 18.04 -9.86
N PRO A 43 -5.40 19.28 -9.77
CA PRO A 43 -4.65 20.50 -10.11
C PRO A 43 -3.41 20.70 -9.24
N GLU A 44 -3.49 20.44 -7.94
CA GLU A 44 -2.37 20.54 -7.01
C GLU A 44 -1.28 19.50 -7.32
N ILE A 45 -1.70 18.26 -7.66
CA ILE A 45 -0.79 17.20 -8.08
C ILE A 45 -0.04 17.62 -9.35
N GLN A 46 -0.74 18.20 -10.32
CA GLN A 46 -0.15 18.71 -11.56
C GLN A 46 0.83 19.85 -11.31
N GLN A 47 0.46 20.81 -10.46
CA GLN A 47 1.34 21.92 -10.08
C GLN A 47 2.59 21.44 -9.34
N ARG A 48 2.43 20.50 -8.42
CA ARG A 48 3.52 19.87 -7.68
C ARG A 48 4.43 19.00 -8.58
N GLY A 49 3.88 18.42 -9.63
CA GLY A 49 4.58 17.64 -10.65
C GLY A 49 4.96 16.22 -10.25
N TYR A 50 4.40 15.67 -9.17
CA TYR A 50 4.59 14.27 -8.75
C TYR A 50 3.40 13.75 -7.94
N LEU A 51 3.22 12.41 -7.94
CA LEU A 51 2.29 11.70 -7.07
C LEU A 51 3.00 11.14 -5.83
N ASN A 52 2.39 11.30 -4.65
CA ASN A 52 2.78 10.60 -3.44
C ASN A 52 2.00 9.30 -3.35
N ILE A 53 2.66 8.15 -3.42
CA ILE A 53 2.01 6.83 -3.44
C ILE A 53 2.55 5.96 -2.31
N ALA A 54 1.66 5.50 -1.43
CA ALA A 54 2.00 4.50 -0.43
C ALA A 54 2.08 3.11 -1.07
N VAL A 55 3.16 2.38 -0.78
CA VAL A 55 3.46 1.06 -1.36
C VAL A 55 3.96 0.08 -0.31
N LYS A 56 3.97 -1.21 -0.63
CA LYS A 56 4.68 -2.22 0.17
C LYS A 56 6.16 -2.24 -0.21
N ASN A 57 7.02 -2.58 0.77
CA ASN A 57 8.46 -2.77 0.57
C ASN A 57 8.98 -4.13 1.04
N ASN A 58 8.08 -4.97 1.56
CA ASN A 58 8.42 -6.28 2.14
C ASN A 58 7.47 -7.40 1.66
N LEU A 59 6.83 -7.23 0.50
CA LEU A 59 5.84 -8.17 -0.03
C LEU A 59 6.16 -8.53 -1.48
N ARG A 60 7.12 -9.46 -1.67
CA ARG A 60 7.44 -10.04 -2.99
C ARG A 60 6.26 -10.90 -3.47
N PRO A 61 5.88 -10.84 -4.75
CA PRO A 61 6.45 -10.02 -5.84
C PRO A 61 5.66 -8.71 -6.10
N LEU A 62 4.75 -8.30 -5.20
CA LEU A 62 3.91 -7.11 -5.38
C LEU A 62 4.68 -5.82 -5.14
N GLY A 63 5.28 -5.65 -3.96
CA GLY A 63 6.08 -4.48 -3.60
C GLY A 63 7.13 -4.85 -2.56
N PHE A 64 8.41 -4.80 -2.93
CA PHE A 64 9.51 -5.21 -2.07
C PHE A 64 10.78 -4.42 -2.38
N THR A 65 11.69 -4.41 -1.42
CA THR A 65 13.03 -3.85 -1.59
C THR A 65 14.00 -4.97 -1.97
N ASP A 66 14.76 -4.78 -3.03
CA ASP A 66 15.80 -5.72 -3.45
C ASP A 66 17.09 -5.57 -2.62
N VAL A 67 18.10 -6.37 -2.93
CA VAL A 67 19.40 -6.36 -2.23
C VAL A 67 20.17 -5.05 -2.40
N SER A 68 19.86 -4.25 -3.41
CA SER A 68 20.46 -2.93 -3.64
C SER A 68 19.69 -1.79 -2.94
N GLY A 69 18.61 -2.09 -2.24
CA GLY A 69 17.74 -1.11 -1.59
C GLY A 69 16.69 -0.50 -2.52
N LYS A 70 16.54 -0.97 -3.77
CA LYS A 70 15.59 -0.46 -4.76
C LYS A 70 14.22 -1.11 -4.58
N LEU A 71 13.17 -0.29 -4.59
CA LEU A 71 11.78 -0.77 -4.62
C LEU A 71 11.45 -1.40 -5.99
N GLN A 72 10.86 -2.59 -5.96
CA GLN A 72 10.48 -3.37 -7.14
C GLN A 72 9.16 -4.12 -6.88
N GLY A 73 8.52 -4.61 -7.96
CA GLY A 73 7.33 -5.43 -7.92
C GLY A 73 6.20 -4.88 -8.77
N LEU A 74 5.14 -5.68 -8.96
CA LEU A 74 3.98 -5.31 -9.78
C LEU A 74 3.38 -3.96 -9.36
N GLU A 75 3.21 -3.74 -8.07
CA GLU A 75 2.60 -2.51 -7.52
C GLU A 75 3.52 -1.30 -7.66
N ILE A 76 4.83 -1.51 -7.64
CA ILE A 76 5.82 -0.45 -7.91
C ILE A 76 5.78 -0.05 -9.38
N ASP A 77 5.75 -1.05 -10.30
CA ASP A 77 5.63 -0.79 -11.73
C ASP A 77 4.32 -0.04 -12.04
N LEU A 78 3.21 -0.45 -11.41
CA LEU A 78 1.92 0.24 -11.55
C LEU A 78 1.99 1.68 -11.05
N ALA A 79 2.59 1.93 -9.89
CA ALA A 79 2.74 3.26 -9.31
C ALA A 79 3.54 4.20 -10.23
N VAL A 80 4.65 3.71 -10.78
CA VAL A 80 5.50 4.47 -11.73
C VAL A 80 4.74 4.77 -13.02
N LYS A 81 4.13 3.74 -13.63
CA LYS A 81 3.38 3.89 -14.88
C LYS A 81 2.20 4.84 -14.73
N LEU A 82 1.44 4.70 -13.64
CA LEU A 82 0.30 5.55 -13.36
C LEU A 82 0.72 7.03 -13.23
N SER A 83 1.79 7.28 -12.47
CA SER A 83 2.31 8.64 -12.29
C SER A 83 2.79 9.26 -13.59
N GLN A 84 3.47 8.48 -14.42
CA GLN A 84 3.91 8.90 -15.75
C GLN A 84 2.71 9.27 -16.65
N ASP A 85 1.69 8.42 -16.68
CA ASP A 85 0.51 8.64 -17.53
C ASP A 85 -0.35 9.84 -17.05
N LEU A 86 -0.48 10.03 -15.74
CA LEU A 86 -1.26 11.15 -15.19
C LEU A 86 -0.56 12.50 -15.33
N LEU A 87 0.76 12.54 -15.31
CA LEU A 87 1.55 13.77 -15.26
C LEU A 87 2.38 14.02 -16.53
N GLY A 88 2.45 13.05 -17.46
CA GLY A 88 3.21 13.16 -18.69
C GLY A 88 4.73 13.27 -18.48
N LYS A 89 5.25 12.85 -17.33
CA LYS A 89 6.67 12.98 -16.95
C LYS A 89 7.20 11.68 -16.39
N GLU A 90 8.43 11.32 -16.75
CA GLU A 90 9.15 10.24 -16.08
C GLU A 90 9.53 10.65 -14.66
N ASN A 91 9.65 9.66 -13.78
CA ASN A 91 10.00 9.85 -12.36
C ASN A 91 9.08 10.79 -11.57
N ALA A 92 7.85 10.99 -12.02
CA ALA A 92 6.85 11.84 -11.39
C ALA A 92 6.16 11.15 -10.18
N VAL A 93 6.89 10.35 -9.41
CA VAL A 93 6.38 9.59 -8.27
C VAL A 93 7.31 9.67 -7.06
N LYS A 94 6.72 9.84 -5.87
CA LYS A 94 7.38 9.63 -4.59
C LYS A 94 6.72 8.43 -3.90
N LEU A 95 7.49 7.36 -3.73
CA LEU A 95 7.03 6.12 -3.11
C LEU A 95 7.27 6.18 -1.60
N LYS A 96 6.22 5.93 -0.81
CA LYS A 96 6.27 5.88 0.65
C LYS A 96 5.98 4.45 1.12
N PRO A 97 6.96 3.70 1.63
CA PRO A 97 6.72 2.40 2.24
C PRO A 97 5.78 2.49 3.43
N VAL A 98 4.82 1.54 3.53
CA VAL A 98 3.85 1.50 4.63
C VAL A 98 3.65 0.11 5.20
N ALA A 99 3.35 0.04 6.51
CA ALA A 99 2.95 -1.17 7.19
C ALA A 99 1.52 -1.59 6.77
N ASN A 100 1.15 -2.86 7.01
CA ASN A 100 -0.19 -3.36 6.68
C ASN A 100 -1.31 -2.61 7.43
N SER A 101 -1.07 -2.18 8.66
CA SER A 101 -1.99 -1.39 9.47
C SER A 101 -2.29 -0.01 8.87
N ASP A 102 -1.32 0.59 8.16
CA ASP A 102 -1.32 2.01 7.83
C ASP A 102 -1.83 2.29 6.40
N ARG A 103 -1.99 1.24 5.58
CA ARG A 103 -2.37 1.33 4.16
C ARG A 103 -3.61 2.19 3.88
N MET A 104 -4.58 2.18 4.79
CA MET A 104 -5.81 2.99 4.69
C MET A 104 -5.63 4.34 5.38
N THR A 105 -5.01 4.35 6.55
CA THR A 105 -4.88 5.52 7.41
C THR A 105 -4.07 6.64 6.76
N VAL A 106 -3.03 6.30 5.98
CA VAL A 106 -2.21 7.31 5.28
C VAL A 106 -3.00 8.08 4.21
N VAL A 107 -4.00 7.45 3.58
CA VAL A 107 -4.93 8.12 2.65
C VAL A 107 -5.96 8.94 3.42
N LEU A 108 -6.56 8.35 4.47
CA LEU A 108 -7.56 9.02 5.30
C LEU A 108 -7.01 10.28 5.98
N ASN A 109 -5.73 10.26 6.34
CA ASN A 109 -5.04 11.39 6.97
C ASN A 109 -4.35 12.30 5.93
N ASN A 110 -4.65 12.14 4.65
CA ASN A 110 -4.11 12.95 3.55
C ASN A 110 -2.57 12.97 3.48
N GLN A 111 -1.90 11.92 3.95
CA GLN A 111 -0.43 11.83 3.93
C GLN A 111 0.14 11.37 2.58
N VAL A 112 -0.71 10.83 1.71
CA VAL A 112 -0.42 10.40 0.35
C VAL A 112 -1.64 10.63 -0.53
N ASP A 113 -1.43 10.72 -1.84
CA ASP A 113 -2.51 10.86 -2.81
C ASP A 113 -3.20 9.51 -3.10
N LEU A 114 -2.39 8.44 -3.16
CA LEU A 114 -2.84 7.10 -3.49
C LEU A 114 -2.17 6.06 -2.58
N THR A 115 -2.82 4.92 -2.40
CA THR A 115 -2.18 3.71 -1.87
C THR A 115 -2.30 2.56 -2.86
N ILE A 116 -1.16 1.97 -3.23
CA ILE A 116 -1.04 0.75 -4.06
C ILE A 116 -0.22 -0.25 -3.25
N ALA A 117 -0.90 -0.98 -2.35
CA ALA A 117 -0.23 -1.76 -1.31
C ALA A 117 -1.05 -3.00 -0.90
N ARG A 118 -1.45 -3.83 -1.86
CA ARG A 118 -2.25 -5.03 -1.66
C ARG A 118 -3.51 -4.76 -0.82
N VAL A 119 -4.32 -3.80 -1.25
CA VAL A 119 -5.58 -3.48 -0.57
C VAL A 119 -6.75 -4.09 -1.32
N THR A 120 -7.43 -5.05 -0.68
CA THR A 120 -8.67 -5.63 -1.20
C THR A 120 -9.79 -4.60 -1.10
N ALA A 121 -10.47 -4.34 -2.21
CA ALA A 121 -11.68 -3.52 -2.23
C ALA A 121 -12.84 -4.30 -1.59
N THR A 122 -13.38 -3.76 -0.48
CA THR A 122 -14.54 -4.32 0.22
C THR A 122 -15.58 -3.24 0.46
N SER A 123 -16.86 -3.64 0.61
CA SER A 123 -17.95 -2.69 0.88
C SER A 123 -17.74 -1.90 2.16
N SER A 124 -17.16 -2.51 3.20
CA SER A 124 -16.86 -1.81 4.46
C SER A 124 -15.80 -0.72 4.27
N ARG A 125 -14.73 -1.00 3.53
CA ARG A 125 -13.66 -0.04 3.22
C ARG A 125 -14.13 1.06 2.27
N ALA A 126 -14.99 0.73 1.30
CA ALA A 126 -15.56 1.69 0.36
C ALA A 126 -16.44 2.78 1.01
N ARG A 127 -16.82 2.61 2.27
CA ARG A 127 -17.48 3.67 3.05
C ARG A 127 -16.50 4.78 3.45
N LEU A 128 -15.23 4.45 3.62
CA LEU A 128 -14.19 5.36 4.13
C LEU A 128 -13.35 5.98 3.00
N VAL A 129 -13.05 5.21 1.95
CA VAL A 129 -12.16 5.58 0.84
C VAL A 129 -12.80 5.27 -0.49
N SER A 130 -12.24 5.80 -1.58
CA SER A 130 -12.55 5.40 -2.95
C SER A 130 -11.59 4.32 -3.43
N PHE A 131 -12.09 3.41 -4.27
CA PHE A 131 -11.29 2.38 -4.92
C PHE A 131 -11.33 2.56 -6.44
N SER A 132 -10.22 2.21 -7.07
CA SER A 132 -10.20 2.05 -8.54
C SER A 132 -10.88 0.75 -8.97
N VAL A 133 -11.06 0.58 -10.29
CA VAL A 133 -11.23 -0.76 -10.87
C VAL A 133 -10.03 -1.64 -10.44
N PRO A 134 -10.24 -2.96 -10.24
CA PRO A 134 -9.15 -3.84 -9.79
C PRO A 134 -8.00 -3.90 -10.80
N TYR A 135 -6.77 -3.78 -10.32
CA TYR A 135 -5.57 -4.00 -11.13
C TYR A 135 -5.08 -5.45 -11.08
N TYR A 136 -5.49 -6.22 -10.08
CA TYR A 136 -5.14 -7.62 -9.91
C TYR A 136 -6.23 -8.36 -9.11
N PHE A 137 -6.43 -9.64 -9.40
CA PHE A 137 -7.31 -10.52 -8.63
C PHE A 137 -6.46 -11.54 -7.88
N ASP A 138 -6.30 -11.30 -6.57
CA ASP A 138 -5.68 -12.24 -5.64
C ASP A 138 -6.68 -13.29 -5.19
N GLY A 139 -6.31 -14.15 -4.27
CA GLY A 139 -7.18 -15.13 -3.65
C GLY A 139 -6.39 -16.15 -2.85
N THR A 140 -7.08 -16.92 -2.01
CA THR A 140 -6.47 -17.97 -1.23
C THR A 140 -6.15 -19.18 -2.10
N VAL A 141 -4.92 -19.70 -1.96
CA VAL A 141 -4.47 -20.97 -2.55
C VAL A 141 -3.79 -21.83 -1.49
N LEU A 142 -3.58 -23.11 -1.80
CA LEU A 142 -2.77 -24.02 -1.00
C LEU A 142 -1.34 -24.08 -1.56
N LEU A 143 -0.38 -24.00 -0.66
CA LEU A 143 1.04 -24.28 -0.89
C LEU A 143 1.37 -25.63 -0.24
N THR A 144 2.08 -26.51 -0.94
CA THR A 144 2.51 -27.82 -0.41
C THR A 144 3.88 -28.23 -0.96
N LYS A 145 4.52 -29.18 -0.29
CA LYS A 145 5.73 -29.89 -0.76
C LYS A 145 5.36 -31.23 -1.41
N ASP A 146 4.14 -31.74 -1.17
CA ASP A 146 3.67 -33.01 -1.72
C ASP A 146 3.39 -32.89 -3.21
N ALA A 147 4.24 -33.50 -4.04
CA ALA A 147 4.09 -33.50 -5.49
C ALA A 147 2.87 -34.32 -5.97
N SER A 148 2.38 -35.25 -5.17
CA SER A 148 1.25 -36.12 -5.51
C SER A 148 -0.10 -35.45 -5.30
N ALA A 149 -0.21 -34.51 -4.36
CA ALA A 149 -1.46 -33.81 -4.03
C ALA A 149 -1.77 -32.73 -5.07
N GLN A 150 -2.71 -32.97 -5.98
CA GLN A 150 -3.03 -32.09 -7.10
C GLN A 150 -4.34 -31.32 -6.93
N ARG A 151 -5.27 -31.85 -6.14
CA ARG A 151 -6.64 -31.36 -6.00
C ARG A 151 -6.95 -31.06 -4.54
N LEU A 152 -7.93 -30.22 -4.27
CA LEU A 152 -8.34 -29.90 -2.90
C LEU A 152 -8.76 -31.13 -2.09
N VAL A 153 -9.39 -32.12 -2.73
CA VAL A 153 -9.82 -33.34 -2.08
C VAL A 153 -8.64 -34.17 -1.53
N ASP A 154 -7.46 -34.03 -2.11
CA ASP A 154 -6.25 -34.74 -1.66
C ASP A 154 -5.78 -34.22 -0.28
N PHE A 155 -6.34 -33.11 0.20
CA PHE A 155 -6.09 -32.54 1.53
C PHE A 155 -7.20 -32.85 2.56
N ALA A 156 -8.17 -33.69 2.21
CA ALA A 156 -9.17 -34.19 3.15
C ALA A 156 -8.47 -34.90 4.33
N ARG A 157 -8.83 -34.53 5.57
CA ARG A 157 -8.23 -35.06 6.81
C ARG A 157 -6.72 -34.81 6.97
N ARG A 158 -6.13 -33.94 6.13
CA ARG A 158 -4.73 -33.51 6.26
C ARG A 158 -4.63 -32.21 7.08
N LYS A 159 -3.45 -31.93 7.59
CA LYS A 159 -3.15 -30.72 8.37
C LYS A 159 -2.82 -29.56 7.46
N ILE A 160 -3.62 -28.50 7.54
CA ILE A 160 -3.42 -27.28 6.77
C ILE A 160 -3.12 -26.12 7.72
N ALA A 161 -1.91 -25.55 7.63
CA ALA A 161 -1.57 -24.34 8.34
C ALA A 161 -2.38 -23.16 7.78
N VAL A 162 -2.85 -22.27 8.67
CA VAL A 162 -3.54 -21.01 8.33
C VAL A 162 -3.12 -19.93 9.29
N LEU A 163 -2.98 -18.67 8.83
CA LEU A 163 -2.74 -17.57 9.74
C LEU A 163 -3.95 -17.36 10.66
N LYS A 164 -3.70 -17.26 11.97
CA LYS A 164 -4.73 -16.90 12.95
C LYS A 164 -5.41 -15.59 12.56
N LYS A 165 -6.73 -15.51 12.75
CA LYS A 165 -7.56 -14.34 12.43
C LYS A 165 -7.59 -13.94 10.94
N SER A 166 -7.17 -14.83 10.01
CA SER A 166 -7.30 -14.59 8.57
C SER A 166 -8.66 -15.06 8.04
N SER A 167 -9.12 -14.47 6.94
CA SER A 167 -10.30 -14.91 6.18
C SER A 167 -10.12 -16.31 5.59
N THR A 168 -8.87 -16.69 5.32
CA THR A 168 -8.47 -18.01 4.80
C THR A 168 -9.05 -19.18 5.60
N ILE A 169 -9.22 -19.02 6.93
CA ILE A 169 -9.82 -20.04 7.79
C ILE A 169 -11.21 -20.44 7.31
N ALA A 170 -12.06 -19.47 7.03
CA ALA A 170 -13.42 -19.72 6.56
C ALA A 170 -13.43 -20.32 5.16
N GLU A 171 -12.55 -19.88 4.28
CA GLU A 171 -12.43 -20.38 2.92
C GLU A 171 -11.97 -21.84 2.89
N VAL A 172 -10.93 -22.21 3.65
CA VAL A 172 -10.47 -23.60 3.74
C VAL A 172 -11.55 -24.49 4.35
N LYS A 173 -12.22 -24.05 5.42
CA LYS A 173 -13.33 -24.84 6.01
C LYS A 173 -14.49 -25.07 5.05
N TYR A 174 -14.77 -24.11 4.17
CA TYR A 174 -15.82 -24.24 3.17
C TYR A 174 -15.47 -25.27 2.09
N TYR A 175 -14.26 -25.20 1.52
CA TYR A 175 -13.84 -26.04 0.41
C TYR A 175 -13.28 -27.41 0.84
N ILE A 176 -12.70 -27.50 2.05
CA ILE A 176 -12.11 -28.74 2.59
C ILE A 176 -12.59 -28.91 4.05
N PRO A 177 -13.88 -29.17 4.26
CA PRO A 177 -14.48 -29.16 5.60
C PRO A 177 -13.87 -30.20 6.56
N THR A 178 -13.26 -31.26 6.03
CA THR A 178 -12.63 -32.33 6.81
C THR A 178 -11.16 -32.08 7.10
N ALA A 179 -10.54 -30.99 6.60
CA ALA A 179 -9.15 -30.67 6.89
C ALA A 179 -8.96 -30.28 8.37
N GLU A 180 -7.85 -30.68 8.97
CA GLU A 180 -7.41 -30.24 10.28
C GLU A 180 -6.68 -28.90 10.15
N LEU A 181 -7.23 -27.80 10.70
CA LEU A 181 -6.61 -26.48 10.60
C LEU A 181 -5.66 -26.25 11.76
N VAL A 182 -4.41 -25.92 11.43
CA VAL A 182 -3.35 -25.54 12.39
C VAL A 182 -3.12 -24.03 12.30
N GLY A 183 -3.55 -23.31 13.36
CA GLY A 183 -3.41 -21.86 13.42
C GLY A 183 -1.98 -21.42 13.73
N VAL A 184 -1.35 -20.66 12.84
CA VAL A 184 -0.02 -20.08 12.99
C VAL A 184 -0.05 -18.57 13.19
N ASN A 185 1.00 -17.99 13.77
CA ASN A 185 1.09 -16.56 14.04
C ASN A 185 1.85 -15.81 12.93
N SER A 186 2.70 -16.52 12.17
CA SER A 186 3.52 -15.93 11.10
C SER A 186 3.70 -16.88 9.93
N TYR A 187 4.18 -16.33 8.81
CA TYR A 187 4.59 -17.11 7.63
C TYR A 187 5.78 -18.02 7.94
N GLU A 188 6.72 -17.56 8.76
CA GLU A 188 7.91 -18.31 9.17
C GLU A 188 7.51 -19.54 10.00
N GLU A 189 6.51 -19.39 10.89
CA GLU A 189 5.96 -20.51 11.67
C GLU A 189 5.30 -21.54 10.73
N ALA A 190 4.50 -21.08 9.74
CA ALA A 190 3.91 -21.97 8.75
C ALA A 190 4.98 -22.75 7.97
N ARG A 191 6.06 -22.08 7.54
CA ARG A 191 7.17 -22.71 6.86
C ARG A 191 7.84 -23.76 7.74
N SER A 192 8.13 -23.41 9.00
CA SER A 192 8.75 -24.37 9.94
C SER A 192 7.90 -25.64 10.11
N LEU A 193 6.56 -25.53 10.13
CA LEU A 193 5.68 -26.68 10.21
C LEU A 193 5.74 -27.54 8.95
N LEU A 194 5.78 -26.92 7.77
CA LEU A 194 5.92 -27.64 6.48
C LEU A 194 7.28 -28.33 6.36
N GLU A 195 8.38 -27.67 6.79
CA GLU A 195 9.73 -28.24 6.75
C GLU A 195 9.87 -29.46 7.68
N LYS A 196 9.18 -29.44 8.81
CA LYS A 196 9.17 -30.54 9.80
C LYS A 196 8.11 -31.60 9.52
N ASN A 197 7.37 -31.49 8.41
CA ASN A 197 6.23 -32.35 8.05
C ASN A 197 5.14 -32.41 9.14
N ASN A 198 4.98 -31.33 9.92
CA ASN A 198 3.94 -31.19 10.92
C ASN A 198 2.63 -30.64 10.33
N CYS A 199 2.69 -30.11 9.09
CA CYS A 199 1.56 -29.76 8.25
C CYS A 199 1.83 -30.23 6.81
N ASP A 200 0.75 -30.58 6.08
CA ASP A 200 0.80 -31.04 4.70
C ASP A 200 0.72 -29.89 3.70
N ALA A 201 0.08 -28.79 4.11
CA ALA A 201 -0.08 -27.59 3.30
C ALA A 201 -0.14 -26.33 4.15
N PHE A 202 0.04 -25.17 3.48
CA PHE A 202 -0.25 -23.86 4.02
C PHE A 202 -1.22 -23.13 3.09
N ALA A 203 -2.29 -22.57 3.65
CA ALA A 203 -3.26 -21.77 2.91
C ALA A 203 -3.06 -20.28 3.20
N ALA A 204 -2.83 -19.51 2.15
CA ALA A 204 -2.71 -18.06 2.21
C ALA A 204 -2.95 -17.44 0.83
N ASP A 205 -2.78 -16.11 0.73
CA ASP A 205 -2.97 -15.37 -0.52
C ASP A 205 -1.97 -15.80 -1.60
N ALA A 206 -2.47 -16.03 -2.81
CA ALA A 206 -1.70 -16.52 -3.94
C ALA A 206 -0.50 -15.62 -4.28
N SER A 207 -0.68 -14.29 -4.19
CA SER A 207 0.40 -13.33 -4.43
C SER A 207 1.56 -13.48 -3.43
N VAL A 208 1.27 -13.74 -2.16
CA VAL A 208 2.28 -13.99 -1.11
C VAL A 208 2.99 -15.31 -1.34
N LEU A 209 2.22 -16.37 -1.59
CA LEU A 209 2.76 -17.71 -1.79
C LEU A 209 3.54 -17.84 -3.10
N SER A 210 3.20 -17.07 -4.13
CA SER A 210 4.02 -16.95 -5.35
C SER A 210 5.42 -16.44 -5.05
N GLY A 211 5.54 -15.47 -4.13
CA GLY A 211 6.84 -15.03 -3.63
C GLY A 211 7.64 -16.14 -2.93
N TRP A 212 6.96 -17.01 -2.17
CA TRP A 212 7.60 -18.15 -1.51
C TRP A 212 8.18 -19.16 -2.50
N VAL A 213 7.37 -19.57 -3.49
CA VAL A 213 7.82 -20.52 -4.52
C VAL A 213 9.02 -19.98 -5.30
N GLN A 214 9.13 -18.65 -5.44
CA GLN A 214 10.29 -18.02 -6.07
C GLN A 214 11.55 -18.03 -5.19
N GLN A 215 11.39 -18.01 -3.86
CA GLN A 215 12.49 -17.93 -2.89
C GLN A 215 12.93 -19.30 -2.37
N TYR A 216 12.02 -20.25 -2.28
CA TYR A 216 12.26 -21.56 -1.67
C TYR A 216 11.92 -22.68 -2.64
N SER A 217 12.91 -23.49 -2.98
CA SER A 217 12.71 -24.69 -3.82
C SER A 217 11.89 -25.77 -3.10
N GLY A 218 11.24 -26.64 -3.87
CA GLY A 218 10.49 -27.78 -3.34
C GLY A 218 9.05 -27.45 -2.91
N TYR A 219 8.61 -26.20 -3.01
CA TYR A 219 7.22 -25.82 -2.81
C TYR A 219 6.50 -25.62 -4.14
N ARG A 220 5.22 -25.89 -4.15
CA ARG A 220 4.34 -25.60 -5.27
C ARG A 220 2.98 -25.09 -4.80
N LEU A 221 2.32 -24.34 -5.65
CA LEU A 221 0.94 -23.89 -5.44
C LEU A 221 -0.02 -24.87 -6.12
N LEU A 222 -1.17 -25.11 -5.50
CA LEU A 222 -2.31 -25.67 -6.23
C LEU A 222 -2.84 -24.62 -7.22
N SER A 223 -3.30 -25.10 -8.38
CA SER A 223 -3.90 -24.21 -9.39
C SER A 223 -5.28 -23.69 -8.99
N THR A 224 -5.98 -24.39 -8.09
CA THR A 224 -7.33 -24.02 -7.65
C THR A 224 -7.26 -22.91 -6.59
N LYS A 225 -7.85 -21.75 -6.89
CA LYS A 225 -8.07 -20.66 -5.93
C LYS A 225 -9.35 -20.94 -5.13
N LEU A 226 -9.27 -20.76 -3.81
CA LEU A 226 -10.42 -20.88 -2.90
C LEU A 226 -11.25 -19.59 -2.82
N SER A 227 -10.68 -18.47 -3.23
CA SER A 227 -11.38 -17.16 -3.24
C SER A 227 -10.85 -16.27 -4.33
N THR A 228 -11.57 -15.17 -4.58
CA THR A 228 -11.15 -14.09 -5.48
C THR A 228 -11.25 -12.77 -4.74
N GLN A 229 -10.13 -12.06 -4.63
CA GLN A 229 -10.03 -10.81 -3.90
C GLN A 229 -9.54 -9.70 -4.84
N PRO A 230 -10.39 -8.71 -5.19
CA PRO A 230 -9.97 -7.60 -6.06
C PRO A 230 -9.01 -6.67 -5.33
N LEU A 231 -7.80 -6.54 -5.84
CA LEU A 231 -6.82 -5.54 -5.39
C LEU A 231 -7.00 -4.26 -6.19
N SER A 232 -7.18 -3.15 -5.50
CA SER A 232 -7.49 -1.85 -6.11
C SER A 232 -6.61 -0.75 -5.52
N VAL A 233 -6.41 0.31 -6.30
CA VAL A 233 -5.80 1.56 -5.82
C VAL A 233 -6.75 2.21 -4.84
N VAL A 234 -6.24 2.61 -3.69
CA VAL A 234 -6.99 3.36 -2.67
C VAL A 234 -6.77 4.85 -2.91
N MET A 235 -7.85 5.60 -2.89
CA MET A 235 -7.89 7.03 -3.12
C MET A 235 -8.71 7.71 -2.01
N PRO A 236 -8.47 8.99 -1.71
CA PRO A 236 -9.31 9.74 -0.81
C PRO A 236 -10.74 9.82 -1.36
N LYS A 237 -11.71 9.98 -0.45
CA LYS A 237 -13.13 10.07 -0.77
C LYS A 237 -13.60 11.52 -0.69
N GLY A 238 -14.36 11.95 -1.68
CA GLY A 238 -14.92 13.29 -1.79
C GLY A 238 -15.01 13.74 -3.23
N LEU A 239 -15.93 14.67 -3.53
CA LEU A 239 -16.14 15.19 -4.89
C LEU A 239 -14.91 15.90 -5.45
N GLN A 240 -14.13 16.54 -4.58
CA GLN A 240 -12.89 17.23 -4.95
C GLN A 240 -11.83 16.28 -5.54
N TYR A 241 -11.93 14.98 -5.26
CA TYR A 241 -10.99 13.95 -5.77
C TYR A 241 -11.54 13.19 -6.99
N ASP A 242 -12.70 13.59 -7.52
CA ASP A 242 -13.35 12.85 -8.61
C ASP A 242 -12.51 12.85 -9.89
N GLU A 243 -11.85 13.95 -10.22
CA GLU A 243 -10.96 14.00 -11.38
C GLU A 243 -9.79 13.01 -11.22
N LEU A 244 -9.13 12.98 -10.05
CA LEU A 244 -8.08 12.00 -9.76
C LEU A 244 -8.60 10.56 -9.91
N ARG A 245 -9.78 10.28 -9.34
CA ARG A 245 -10.43 8.98 -9.40
C ARG A 245 -10.74 8.54 -10.83
N GLN A 246 -11.29 9.44 -11.65
CA GLN A 246 -11.58 9.17 -13.06
C GLN A 246 -10.30 8.85 -13.84
N ARG A 247 -9.28 9.69 -13.74
CA ARG A 247 -8.00 9.50 -14.45
C ARG A 247 -7.30 8.20 -14.05
N VAL A 248 -7.31 7.85 -12.75
CA VAL A 248 -6.78 6.57 -12.27
C VAL A 248 -7.54 5.39 -12.87
N ASN A 249 -8.88 5.43 -12.87
CA ASN A 249 -9.71 4.37 -13.44
C ASN A 249 -9.50 4.21 -14.95
N GLU A 250 -9.46 5.30 -15.69
CA GLU A 250 -9.20 5.30 -17.13
C GLU A 250 -7.82 4.72 -17.45
N ALA A 251 -6.80 5.09 -16.69
CA ALA A 251 -5.46 4.56 -16.86
C ALA A 251 -5.43 3.04 -16.63
N ILE A 252 -5.99 2.56 -15.51
CA ILE A 252 -6.04 1.12 -15.20
C ILE A 252 -6.86 0.36 -16.24
N ALA A 253 -8.00 0.90 -16.68
CA ALA A 253 -8.80 0.30 -17.74
C ALA A 253 -8.01 0.16 -19.05
N ARG A 254 -7.25 1.18 -19.44
CA ARG A 254 -6.33 1.11 -20.59
C ARG A 254 -5.27 0.03 -20.41
N TYR A 255 -4.66 -0.09 -19.22
CA TYR A 255 -3.64 -1.10 -18.94
C TYR A 255 -4.19 -2.52 -19.02
N ILE A 256 -5.45 -2.72 -18.62
CA ILE A 256 -6.16 -4.01 -18.78
C ILE A 256 -6.37 -4.33 -20.26
N VAL A 257 -6.94 -3.39 -21.03
CA VAL A 257 -7.26 -3.57 -22.45
C VAL A 257 -5.98 -3.79 -23.29
N GLN A 258 -4.91 -3.05 -22.99
CA GLN A 258 -3.62 -3.19 -23.65
C GLN A 258 -2.85 -4.44 -23.22
N GLY A 259 -3.31 -5.19 -22.21
CA GLY A 259 -2.63 -6.37 -21.69
C GLY A 259 -1.41 -6.09 -20.81
N TRP A 260 -1.09 -4.82 -20.57
CA TRP A 260 0.09 -4.42 -19.79
C TRP A 260 0.10 -5.01 -18.38
N LEU A 261 -1.04 -4.96 -17.67
CA LEU A 261 -1.15 -5.55 -16.32
C LEU A 261 -0.90 -7.06 -16.33
N LYS A 262 -1.43 -7.76 -17.35
CA LYS A 262 -1.21 -9.19 -17.52
C LYS A 262 0.27 -9.50 -17.80
N GLU A 263 0.89 -8.75 -18.69
CA GLU A 263 2.32 -8.89 -19.00
C GLU A 263 3.19 -8.65 -17.75
N ARG A 264 2.91 -7.60 -16.97
CA ARG A 264 3.64 -7.31 -15.74
C ARG A 264 3.42 -8.36 -14.66
N ALA A 265 2.19 -8.88 -14.50
CA ALA A 265 1.91 -9.98 -13.59
C ALA A 265 2.72 -11.25 -13.98
N MET A 266 2.76 -11.59 -15.27
CA MET A 266 3.58 -12.70 -15.78
C MET A 266 5.08 -12.48 -15.56
N TYR A 267 5.59 -11.27 -15.80
CA TYR A 267 6.98 -10.90 -15.52
C TYR A 267 7.35 -11.14 -14.06
N TRP A 268 6.45 -10.78 -13.14
CA TRP A 268 6.61 -11.00 -11.69
C TRP A 268 6.20 -12.40 -11.25
N ARG A 269 5.88 -13.33 -12.19
CA ARG A 269 5.45 -14.72 -11.93
C ARG A 269 4.26 -14.80 -10.96
N LEU A 270 3.33 -13.88 -11.07
CA LEU A 270 2.02 -13.93 -10.43
C LEU A 270 1.07 -14.79 -11.28
N GLN A 271 0.16 -15.54 -10.61
CA GLN A 271 -0.82 -16.44 -11.24
C GLN A 271 -2.16 -15.75 -11.48
#